data_91fed24447bd522a377706dc76525c58
#
_entry.id   91fed24447bd522a377706dc76525c58
#
_cell.length_a   1.000
_cell.length_b   1.000
_cell.length_c   1.000
_cell.angle_alpha   90.00
_cell.angle_beta   90.00
_cell.angle_gamma   90.00
#
_symmetry.space_group_name_H-M   'P 1'
#
loop_
_entity.id
_entity.type
_entity.pdbx_description
1 polymer ?
#
loop_
_entity_poly.entity_id
_entity_poly.type
_entity_poly.pdbx_seq_one_letter_code
_entity_poly.pdbx_strand_id
1 'polypeptide(L)'
;MLFVLSGCAGELSMLDPAGPAASSQYWVWWVLLGVSLVVAMVVFVLWFYTFWRKEVPQRTMQEERRIMLRWVLGGGVILPVVCIIGLLVFAAPTGRGMLPLPLAAGEPERIEVVGHQWWWEVRYPGEGEEPDVITANRLVMPAGEPVDFRIISADVIHAFWIPRLGGKRDMVPGRASTIRLEADEPGVFGAQCAEFCGAQHTHMLLQVEAVEREAYDAWLAERRAPPQLSPEHDQAQAAFGEHCAACHTVAGFPDTLINAAMDHAIEGPDLTDIGSRPNLGAGVLPMEEGAIAYWLQHHQTLKPGNRMPPHNHIDRETLEQIGAWLEALQP
;
A
#
# COMPACT_ATOMS: atom_id res chain seq x y z
N MET A 1 -35.42 13.31 1.58
CA MET A 1 -34.26 13.02 0.74
C MET A 1 -33.24 12.29 1.64
N LEU A 2 -33.24 10.95 1.61
CA LEU A 2 -32.23 10.18 2.34
C LEU A 2 -30.92 10.32 1.57
N PHE A 3 -29.95 11.00 2.12
CA PHE A 3 -28.57 10.86 1.70
C PHE A 3 -28.11 9.46 2.11
N VAL A 4 -28.08 8.55 1.16
CA VAL A 4 -27.37 7.28 1.32
C VAL A 4 -25.90 7.64 1.47
N LEU A 5 -25.34 7.42 2.64
CA LEU A 5 -23.91 7.58 2.92
C LEU A 5 -23.17 6.44 2.19
N SER A 6 -22.94 6.60 0.89
CA SER A 6 -22.17 5.65 0.06
C SER A 6 -20.64 5.73 0.29
N GLY A 7 -20.20 6.46 1.33
CA GLY A 7 -18.78 6.70 1.60
C GLY A 7 -18.05 5.62 2.41
N CYS A 8 -18.69 4.49 2.71
CA CYS A 8 -18.06 3.43 3.51
C CYS A 8 -17.48 2.28 2.67
N ALA A 9 -17.75 2.24 1.36
CA ALA A 9 -17.23 1.24 0.44
C ALA A 9 -16.24 1.87 -0.55
N GLY A 10 -15.26 1.08 -1.03
CA GLY A 10 -14.27 1.51 -2.02
C GLY A 10 -12.93 0.81 -1.85
N GLU A 11 -12.08 0.86 -2.86
CA GLU A 11 -10.80 0.14 -2.92
C GLU A 11 -9.86 0.43 -1.74
N LEU A 12 -9.92 1.63 -1.17
CA LEU A 12 -9.10 2.06 -0.04
C LEU A 12 -9.89 2.16 1.28
N SER A 13 -11.13 1.63 1.34
CA SER A 13 -11.96 1.76 2.53
C SER A 13 -11.66 0.68 3.58
N MET A 14 -11.14 1.07 4.72
CA MET A 14 -11.00 0.19 5.89
C MET A 14 -12.35 -0.22 6.51
N LEU A 15 -13.46 0.42 6.09
CA LEU A 15 -14.82 0.06 6.53
C LEU A 15 -15.50 -0.95 5.61
N ASP A 16 -14.79 -1.40 4.56
CA ASP A 16 -15.19 -2.48 3.65
C ASP A 16 -14.12 -3.59 3.67
N PRO A 17 -14.02 -4.32 4.81
CA PRO A 17 -12.97 -5.32 5.01
C PRO A 17 -13.14 -6.50 4.06
N ALA A 18 -12.01 -7.02 3.55
CA ALA A 18 -11.94 -8.16 2.64
C ALA A 18 -10.87 -9.18 3.08
N GLY A 19 -10.47 -9.13 4.36
CA GLY A 19 -9.53 -10.06 4.97
C GLY A 19 -9.70 -10.12 6.49
N PRO A 20 -9.20 -11.18 7.15
CA PRO A 20 -9.45 -11.43 8.56
C PRO A 20 -8.83 -10.36 9.47
N ALA A 21 -7.67 -9.80 9.09
CA ALA A 21 -7.04 -8.73 9.86
C ALA A 21 -7.84 -7.43 9.77
N ALA A 22 -8.32 -7.05 8.57
CA ALA A 22 -9.16 -5.87 8.37
C ALA A 22 -10.50 -6.03 9.08
N SER A 23 -11.14 -7.20 9.02
CA SER A 23 -12.39 -7.53 9.73
C SER A 23 -12.25 -7.37 11.24
N SER A 24 -11.13 -7.80 11.81
CA SER A 24 -10.85 -7.58 13.23
C SER A 24 -10.72 -6.11 13.58
N GLN A 25 -10.03 -5.32 12.75
CA GLN A 25 -9.88 -3.86 12.95
C GLN A 25 -11.19 -3.10 12.78
N TYR A 26 -12.05 -3.51 11.84
CA TYR A 26 -13.39 -2.97 11.65
C TYR A 26 -14.23 -3.05 12.93
N TRP A 27 -14.21 -4.20 13.64
CA TRP A 27 -14.93 -4.33 14.91
C TRP A 27 -14.33 -3.47 16.01
N VAL A 28 -13.02 -3.34 16.10
CA VAL A 28 -12.35 -2.44 17.05
C VAL A 28 -12.78 -1.00 16.82
N TRP A 29 -12.85 -0.57 15.55
CA TRP A 29 -13.29 0.78 15.18
C TRP A 29 -14.71 1.07 15.64
N TRP A 30 -15.67 0.15 15.39
CA TRP A 30 -17.06 0.34 15.83
C TRP A 30 -17.24 0.35 17.33
N VAL A 31 -16.52 -0.49 18.06
CA VAL A 31 -16.53 -0.49 19.52
C VAL A 31 -15.97 0.84 20.07
N LEU A 32 -14.82 1.30 19.51
CA LEU A 32 -14.25 2.61 19.86
C LEU A 32 -15.22 3.75 19.60
N LEU A 33 -15.86 3.77 18.45
CA LEU A 33 -16.87 4.77 18.11
C LEU A 33 -18.05 4.71 19.08
N GLY A 34 -18.59 3.55 19.36
CA GLY A 34 -19.70 3.35 20.28
C GLY A 34 -19.38 3.85 21.70
N VAL A 35 -18.23 3.46 22.25
CA VAL A 35 -17.76 3.93 23.57
C VAL A 35 -17.59 5.45 23.56
N SER A 36 -16.98 6.01 22.52
CA SER A 36 -16.77 7.46 22.41
C SER A 36 -18.09 8.24 22.35
N LEU A 37 -19.07 7.74 21.60
CA LEU A 37 -20.40 8.35 21.49
C LEU A 37 -21.16 8.30 22.83
N VAL A 38 -21.08 7.20 23.57
CA VAL A 38 -21.69 7.10 24.91
C VAL A 38 -21.05 8.10 25.87
N VAL A 39 -19.72 8.17 25.92
CA VAL A 39 -19.01 9.13 26.77
C VAL A 39 -19.37 10.57 26.38
N ALA A 40 -19.35 10.89 25.09
CA ALA A 40 -19.73 12.20 24.58
C ALA A 40 -21.18 12.56 24.97
N MET A 41 -22.12 11.64 24.80
CA MET A 41 -23.52 11.80 25.16
C MET A 41 -23.66 12.13 26.67
N VAL A 42 -23.01 11.36 27.54
CA VAL A 42 -23.03 11.60 29.00
C VAL A 42 -22.49 12.98 29.31
N VAL A 43 -21.36 13.39 28.73
CA VAL A 43 -20.77 14.72 28.94
C VAL A 43 -21.71 15.80 28.46
N PHE A 44 -22.31 15.69 27.28
CA PHE A 44 -23.27 16.67 26.76
C PHE A 44 -24.52 16.77 27.65
N VAL A 45 -25.09 15.65 28.11
CA VAL A 45 -26.24 15.63 29.01
C VAL A 45 -25.90 16.34 30.31
N LEU A 46 -24.75 16.05 30.93
CA LEU A 46 -24.29 16.72 32.14
C LEU A 46 -24.06 18.22 31.90
N TRP A 47 -23.47 18.58 30.75
CA TRP A 47 -23.27 19.99 30.39
C TRP A 47 -24.59 20.75 30.22
N PHE A 48 -25.54 20.21 29.41
CA PHE A 48 -26.86 20.81 29.28
C PHE A 48 -27.62 20.87 30.58
N TYR A 49 -27.54 19.85 31.44
CA TYR A 49 -28.14 19.87 32.78
C TYR A 49 -27.67 21.06 33.59
N THR A 50 -26.42 21.50 33.49
CA THR A 50 -25.91 22.69 34.22
C THR A 50 -26.59 23.98 33.79
N PHE A 51 -27.04 24.12 32.52
CA PHE A 51 -27.75 25.31 32.04
C PHE A 51 -29.21 25.36 32.51
N TRP A 52 -29.85 24.21 32.65
CA TRP A 52 -31.27 24.17 33.09
C TRP A 52 -31.44 24.15 34.59
N ARG A 53 -30.38 23.94 35.32
CA ARG A 53 -30.39 23.93 36.76
C ARG A 53 -30.52 25.37 37.30
N LYS A 54 -31.70 25.68 37.91
CA LYS A 54 -32.03 27.03 38.41
C LYS A 54 -31.41 27.34 39.74
N GLU A 55 -31.16 26.35 40.61
CA GLU A 55 -30.68 26.54 41.97
C GLU A 55 -29.45 25.66 42.25
N VAL A 56 -28.44 26.28 42.87
CA VAL A 56 -27.29 25.56 43.41
C VAL A 56 -27.53 25.41 44.90
N PRO A 57 -27.69 24.19 45.44
CA PRO A 57 -27.85 23.98 46.88
C PRO A 57 -26.64 24.56 47.63
N GLN A 58 -26.91 25.27 48.75
CA GLN A 58 -25.83 25.66 49.64
C GLN A 58 -25.22 24.40 50.25
N ARG A 59 -23.92 24.26 50.14
CA ARG A 59 -23.15 23.10 50.62
C ARG A 59 -22.06 23.54 51.56
N THR A 60 -21.73 22.68 52.51
CA THR A 60 -20.53 22.86 53.32
C THR A 60 -19.28 22.58 52.50
N MET A 61 -18.16 23.19 52.82
CA MET A 61 -16.85 22.94 52.19
C MET A 61 -16.48 21.45 52.14
N GLN A 62 -16.92 20.71 53.14
CA GLN A 62 -16.63 19.29 53.24
C GLN A 62 -17.46 18.45 52.23
N GLU A 63 -18.72 18.84 52.00
CA GLU A 63 -19.60 18.24 51.00
C GLU A 63 -19.13 18.55 49.59
N GLU A 64 -18.73 19.77 49.30
CA GLU A 64 -18.16 20.16 48.00
C GLU A 64 -16.90 19.39 47.68
N ARG A 65 -15.98 19.27 48.65
CA ARG A 65 -14.76 18.48 48.50
C ARG A 65 -15.07 17.01 48.20
N ARG A 66 -16.05 16.40 48.90
CA ARG A 66 -16.45 14.99 48.63
C ARG A 66 -17.04 14.83 47.24
N ILE A 67 -17.88 15.75 46.78
CA ILE A 67 -18.47 15.72 45.45
C ILE A 67 -17.37 15.90 44.39
N MET A 68 -16.49 16.88 44.54
CA MET A 68 -15.36 17.12 43.67
C MET A 68 -14.48 15.86 43.56
N LEU A 69 -14.10 15.25 44.69
CA LEU A 69 -13.30 14.04 44.72
C LEU A 69 -13.98 12.85 43.99
N ARG A 70 -15.32 12.69 44.17
CA ARG A 70 -16.08 11.65 43.47
C ARG A 70 -16.04 11.83 41.93
N TRP A 71 -16.21 13.06 41.44
CA TRP A 71 -16.15 13.38 40.03
C TRP A 71 -14.73 13.25 39.47
N VAL A 72 -13.72 13.74 40.19
CA VAL A 72 -12.33 13.65 39.77
C VAL A 72 -11.87 12.20 39.78
N LEU A 73 -12.11 11.43 40.81
CA LEU A 73 -11.70 10.03 40.92
C LEU A 73 -12.55 9.12 40.01
N GLY A 74 -13.87 9.28 40.02
CA GLY A 74 -14.78 8.45 39.24
C GLY A 74 -14.69 8.74 37.73
N GLY A 75 -14.88 9.99 37.33
CA GLY A 75 -14.90 10.40 35.93
C GLY A 75 -13.53 10.68 35.35
N GLY A 76 -12.60 11.20 36.15
CA GLY A 76 -11.26 11.61 35.68
C GLY A 76 -10.18 10.52 35.79
N VAL A 77 -10.38 9.51 36.65
CA VAL A 77 -9.38 8.43 36.85
C VAL A 77 -9.96 7.05 36.55
N ILE A 78 -11.02 6.66 37.29
CA ILE A 78 -11.53 5.28 37.21
C ILE A 78 -12.12 5.00 35.83
N LEU A 79 -12.99 5.89 35.34
CA LEU A 79 -13.63 5.69 34.02
C LEU A 79 -12.61 5.59 32.87
N PRO A 80 -11.66 6.53 32.69
CA PRO A 80 -10.63 6.40 31.65
C PRO A 80 -9.79 5.13 31.80
N VAL A 81 -9.37 4.76 33.00
CA VAL A 81 -8.58 3.56 33.24
C VAL A 81 -9.35 2.28 32.85
N VAL A 82 -10.62 2.18 33.24
CA VAL A 82 -11.48 1.04 32.89
C VAL A 82 -11.69 0.99 31.38
N CYS A 83 -11.96 2.13 30.73
CA CYS A 83 -12.11 2.19 29.27
C CYS A 83 -10.80 1.76 28.55
N ILE A 84 -9.64 2.27 28.97
CA ILE A 84 -8.35 1.92 28.37
C ILE A 84 -8.05 0.43 28.54
N ILE A 85 -8.20 -0.12 29.76
CA ILE A 85 -7.96 -1.55 29.99
C ILE A 85 -8.92 -2.40 29.15
N GLY A 86 -10.22 -2.06 29.14
CA GLY A 86 -11.21 -2.77 28.34
C GLY A 86 -10.87 -2.77 26.84
N LEU A 87 -10.49 -1.62 26.31
CA LEU A 87 -10.10 -1.47 24.91
C LEU A 87 -8.80 -2.22 24.59
N LEU A 88 -7.79 -2.17 25.46
CA LEU A 88 -6.54 -2.92 25.26
C LEU A 88 -6.79 -4.43 25.24
N VAL A 89 -7.59 -4.95 26.17
CA VAL A 89 -7.94 -6.38 26.21
C VAL A 89 -8.72 -6.79 24.96
N PHE A 90 -9.64 -5.93 24.50
CA PHE A 90 -10.44 -6.19 23.30
C PHE A 90 -9.60 -6.10 22.00
N ALA A 91 -8.71 -5.10 21.90
CA ALA A 91 -7.91 -4.87 20.71
C ALA A 91 -6.64 -5.75 20.60
N ALA A 92 -6.14 -6.28 21.71
CA ALA A 92 -4.89 -7.07 21.73
C ALA A 92 -4.89 -8.27 20.77
N PRO A 93 -5.99 -9.03 20.57
CA PRO A 93 -6.01 -10.14 19.61
C PRO A 93 -5.87 -9.69 18.14
N THR A 94 -6.38 -8.49 17.81
CA THR A 94 -6.39 -7.96 16.42
C THR A 94 -4.98 -7.84 15.84
N GLY A 95 -4.02 -7.35 16.63
CA GLY A 95 -2.64 -7.21 16.19
C GLY A 95 -1.90 -8.54 15.97
N ARG A 96 -2.34 -9.61 16.64
CA ARG A 96 -1.68 -10.92 16.53
C ARG A 96 -1.82 -11.54 15.15
N GLY A 97 -2.96 -11.38 14.49
CA GLY A 97 -3.23 -11.92 13.16
C GLY A 97 -2.29 -11.38 12.07
N MET A 98 -1.71 -10.19 12.29
CA MET A 98 -0.76 -9.57 11.35
C MET A 98 0.71 -9.87 11.67
N LEU A 99 1.00 -10.60 12.74
CA LEU A 99 2.37 -10.99 13.08
C LEU A 99 2.73 -12.27 12.32
N PRO A 100 3.99 -12.39 11.84
CA PRO A 100 4.48 -13.59 11.16
C PRO A 100 4.76 -14.72 12.16
N LEU A 101 3.73 -15.14 12.90
CA LEU A 101 3.83 -16.26 13.84
C LEU A 101 3.74 -17.58 13.07
N PRO A 102 4.35 -18.67 13.60
CA PRO A 102 4.24 -19.99 12.99
C PRO A 102 2.77 -20.39 12.78
N LEU A 103 2.46 -20.95 11.61
CA LEU A 103 1.15 -21.48 11.28
C LEU A 103 1.11 -22.98 11.45
N ALA A 104 -0.03 -23.53 11.86
CA ALA A 104 -0.23 -24.98 11.96
C ALA A 104 -0.31 -25.65 10.58
N ALA A 105 -0.68 -24.90 9.54
CA ALA A 105 -0.89 -25.37 8.16
C ALA A 105 0.39 -25.34 7.29
N GLY A 106 1.55 -24.98 7.81
CA GLY A 106 2.80 -24.88 7.06
C GLY A 106 3.33 -23.46 6.95
N GLU A 107 4.30 -23.25 6.05
CA GLU A 107 4.84 -21.91 5.80
C GLU A 107 3.93 -21.12 4.83
N PRO A 108 3.63 -19.85 5.13
CA PRO A 108 2.85 -19.00 4.24
C PRO A 108 3.68 -18.63 3.00
N GLU A 109 2.98 -18.23 1.93
CA GLU A 109 3.61 -17.59 0.77
C GLU A 109 4.38 -16.35 1.23
N ARG A 110 5.53 -16.07 0.60
CA ARG A 110 6.37 -14.93 0.93
C ARG A 110 6.53 -14.03 -0.28
N ILE A 111 6.21 -12.76 -0.14
CA ILE A 111 6.39 -11.74 -1.17
C ILE A 111 7.21 -10.61 -0.55
N GLU A 112 8.24 -10.13 -1.27
CA GLU A 112 9.00 -8.98 -0.83
C GLU A 112 8.48 -7.71 -1.53
N VAL A 113 8.32 -6.64 -0.76
CA VAL A 113 7.91 -5.33 -1.28
C VAL A 113 8.96 -4.30 -0.87
N VAL A 114 9.55 -3.64 -1.87
CA VAL A 114 10.54 -2.59 -1.66
C VAL A 114 9.92 -1.24 -2.02
N GLY A 115 9.95 -0.30 -1.08
CA GLY A 115 9.50 1.08 -1.30
C GLY A 115 10.63 1.95 -1.82
N HIS A 116 10.42 2.58 -2.96
CA HIS A 116 11.29 3.60 -3.55
C HIS A 116 10.53 4.94 -3.64
N GLN A 117 11.23 6.04 -3.80
CA GLN A 117 10.63 7.35 -4.10
C GLN A 117 10.33 7.47 -5.61
N TRP A 118 9.11 7.33 -6.12
CA TRP A 118 7.80 7.09 -5.46
C TRP A 118 7.09 5.99 -6.23
N TRP A 119 7.52 4.75 -6.01
CA TRP A 119 7.01 3.54 -6.64
C TRP A 119 7.29 2.31 -5.77
N TRP A 120 6.65 1.18 -6.09
CA TRP A 120 6.76 -0.07 -5.36
C TRP A 120 7.41 -1.13 -6.27
N GLU A 121 8.47 -1.73 -5.80
CA GLU A 121 9.01 -2.95 -6.38
C GLU A 121 8.45 -4.15 -5.64
N VAL A 122 8.02 -5.16 -6.39
CA VAL A 122 7.48 -6.41 -5.84
C VAL A 122 8.32 -7.55 -6.34
N ARG A 123 8.86 -8.33 -5.42
CA ARG A 123 9.76 -9.45 -5.68
C ARG A 123 9.12 -10.74 -5.21
N TYR A 124 9.02 -11.71 -6.07
CA TYR A 124 8.53 -13.04 -5.77
C TYR A 124 9.71 -14.01 -5.60
N PRO A 125 9.67 -14.87 -4.56
CA PRO A 125 10.78 -15.75 -4.25
C PRO A 125 11.02 -16.77 -5.38
N GLY A 126 12.31 -17.02 -5.61
CA GLY A 126 12.79 -18.08 -6.47
C GLY A 126 13.20 -19.33 -5.70
N GLU A 127 13.80 -20.28 -6.42
CA GLU A 127 14.39 -21.48 -5.81
C GLU A 127 15.69 -21.18 -5.03
N GLY A 128 16.27 -19.97 -5.22
CA GLY A 128 17.50 -19.51 -4.58
C GLY A 128 17.31 -18.30 -3.68
N GLU A 129 18.39 -17.53 -3.47
CA GLU A 129 18.37 -16.27 -2.72
C GLU A 129 17.85 -15.10 -3.57
N GLU A 130 18.00 -15.18 -4.88
CA GLU A 130 17.53 -14.15 -5.82
C GLU A 130 16.04 -14.34 -6.14
N PRO A 131 15.28 -13.27 -6.36
CA PRO A 131 13.89 -13.37 -6.78
C PRO A 131 13.80 -13.89 -8.24
N ASP A 132 12.83 -14.78 -8.49
CA ASP A 132 12.59 -15.29 -9.86
C ASP A 132 11.76 -14.29 -10.70
N VAL A 133 10.90 -13.51 -10.06
CA VAL A 133 10.00 -12.56 -10.72
C VAL A 133 10.05 -11.22 -9.99
N ILE A 134 10.30 -10.16 -10.75
CA ILE A 134 10.27 -8.77 -10.26
C ILE A 134 9.25 -8.00 -11.09
N THR A 135 8.38 -7.24 -10.43
CA THR A 135 7.45 -6.32 -11.08
C THR A 135 7.36 -5.01 -10.32
N ALA A 136 6.62 -4.03 -10.83
CA ALA A 136 6.47 -2.74 -10.17
C ALA A 136 5.01 -2.24 -10.19
N ASN A 137 4.57 -1.69 -9.03
CA ASN A 137 3.27 -1.07 -8.81
C ASN A 137 2.06 -2.00 -9.03
N ARG A 138 2.31 -3.29 -9.21
CA ARG A 138 1.34 -4.37 -9.28
C ARG A 138 1.79 -5.50 -8.37
N LEU A 139 0.89 -5.98 -7.52
CA LEU A 139 1.12 -7.11 -6.61
C LEU A 139 0.03 -8.14 -6.86
N VAL A 140 0.42 -9.37 -7.18
CA VAL A 140 -0.49 -10.50 -7.30
C VAL A 140 -0.26 -11.44 -6.12
N MET A 141 -1.31 -11.90 -5.46
CA MET A 141 -1.24 -12.80 -4.31
C MET A 141 -2.33 -13.87 -4.37
N PRO A 142 -2.13 -15.03 -3.75
CA PRO A 142 -3.19 -16.02 -3.62
C PRO A 142 -4.28 -15.52 -2.65
N ALA A 143 -5.54 -15.83 -2.95
CA ALA A 143 -6.69 -15.62 -2.07
C ALA A 143 -6.93 -16.84 -1.18
N GLY A 144 -7.59 -16.64 -0.04
CA GLY A 144 -7.97 -17.70 0.91
C GLY A 144 -6.82 -18.24 1.75
N GLU A 145 -5.65 -17.65 1.66
CA GLU A 145 -4.48 -18.10 2.43
C GLU A 145 -3.59 -16.92 2.86
N PRO A 146 -2.89 -17.03 4.01
CA PRO A 146 -2.04 -15.98 4.54
C PRO A 146 -0.77 -15.80 3.71
N VAL A 147 -0.40 -14.54 3.46
CA VAL A 147 0.83 -14.14 2.80
C VAL A 147 1.68 -13.30 3.75
N ASP A 148 2.96 -13.63 3.87
CA ASP A 148 3.95 -12.86 4.62
C ASP A 148 4.65 -11.87 3.68
N PHE A 149 4.32 -10.59 3.82
CA PHE A 149 4.99 -9.52 3.10
C PHE A 149 6.24 -9.09 3.86
N ARG A 150 7.41 -9.40 3.30
CA ARG A 150 8.68 -8.82 3.74
C ARG A 150 8.81 -7.44 3.12
N ILE A 151 8.86 -6.41 3.95
CA ILE A 151 8.83 -5.02 3.50
C ILE A 151 10.13 -4.30 3.86
N ILE A 152 10.70 -3.57 2.89
CA ILE A 152 11.98 -2.86 2.99
C ILE A 152 11.84 -1.51 2.32
N SER A 153 12.57 -0.50 2.80
CA SER A 153 12.75 0.77 2.10
C SER A 153 14.13 0.86 1.49
N ALA A 154 14.21 1.27 0.24
CA ALA A 154 15.45 1.55 -0.46
C ALA A 154 16.02 2.94 -0.15
N ASP A 155 15.19 3.90 0.30
CA ASP A 155 15.60 5.29 0.44
C ASP A 155 15.08 5.95 1.73
N VAL A 156 13.86 6.48 1.78
CA VAL A 156 13.27 7.16 2.94
C VAL A 156 12.24 6.26 3.64
N ILE A 157 11.66 6.72 4.74
CA ILE A 157 10.56 5.98 5.38
C ILE A 157 9.34 6.01 4.46
N HIS A 158 8.75 4.82 4.25
CA HIS A 158 7.44 4.59 3.63
C HIS A 158 6.55 3.81 4.60
N ALA A 159 5.29 3.59 4.27
CA ALA A 159 4.47 2.60 4.97
C ALA A 159 3.62 1.81 3.96
N PHE A 160 3.73 0.49 4.04
CA PHE A 160 2.93 -0.43 3.24
C PHE A 160 1.55 -0.60 3.87
N TRP A 161 0.49 -0.36 3.08
CA TRP A 161 -0.88 -0.43 3.56
C TRP A 161 -1.87 -0.83 2.47
N ILE A 162 -2.57 -1.93 2.71
CA ILE A 162 -3.71 -2.40 1.92
C ILE A 162 -4.93 -2.31 2.85
N PRO A 163 -5.70 -1.19 2.83
CA PRO A 163 -6.71 -0.88 3.85
C PRO A 163 -7.76 -1.96 4.04
N ARG A 164 -8.19 -2.61 2.95
CA ARG A 164 -9.21 -3.65 2.98
C ARG A 164 -8.71 -5.00 3.48
N LEU A 165 -7.39 -5.23 3.52
CA LEU A 165 -6.79 -6.49 3.99
C LEU A 165 -6.25 -6.39 5.41
N GLY A 166 -5.83 -5.20 5.86
CA GLY A 166 -5.33 -5.05 7.22
C GLY A 166 -4.73 -3.69 7.55
N GLY A 167 -3.99 -3.64 8.66
CA GLY A 167 -3.28 -2.44 9.10
C GLY A 167 -2.03 -2.14 8.28
N LYS A 168 -1.45 -0.97 8.52
CA LYS A 168 -0.20 -0.53 7.89
C LYS A 168 1.04 -0.97 8.66
N ARG A 169 2.17 -1.03 7.95
CA ARG A 169 3.49 -1.26 8.55
C ARG A 169 4.52 -0.32 7.94
N ASP A 170 5.26 0.37 8.82
CA ASP A 170 6.32 1.28 8.40
C ASP A 170 7.52 0.51 7.84
N MET A 171 8.10 1.07 6.78
CA MET A 171 9.28 0.59 6.06
C MET A 171 10.43 1.54 6.35
N VAL A 172 11.25 1.19 7.34
CA VAL A 172 12.37 2.03 7.79
C VAL A 172 13.64 1.62 7.04
N PRO A 173 14.39 2.56 6.43
CA PRO A 173 15.65 2.26 5.76
C PRO A 173 16.61 1.45 6.63
N GLY A 174 17.26 0.46 6.04
CA GLY A 174 18.19 -0.43 6.74
C GLY A 174 17.53 -1.47 7.64
N ARG A 175 16.21 -1.56 7.67
CA ARG A 175 15.46 -2.53 8.48
C ARG A 175 14.40 -3.25 7.66
N ALA A 176 14.47 -4.58 7.60
CA ALA A 176 13.38 -5.39 7.10
C ALA A 176 12.32 -5.60 8.19
N SER A 177 11.05 -5.53 7.81
CA SER A 177 9.89 -5.85 8.66
C SER A 177 9.00 -6.84 7.92
N THR A 178 8.13 -7.55 8.64
CA THR A 178 7.16 -8.47 8.02
C THR A 178 5.76 -8.14 8.52
N ILE A 179 4.79 -8.16 7.62
CA ILE A 179 3.36 -8.09 7.93
C ILE A 179 2.65 -9.24 7.23
N ARG A 180 1.76 -9.93 7.96
CA ARG A 180 0.92 -10.99 7.41
C ARG A 180 -0.44 -10.43 7.05
N LEU A 181 -0.87 -10.65 5.81
CA LEU A 181 -2.19 -10.28 5.31
C LEU A 181 -2.78 -11.47 4.54
N GLU A 182 -4.11 -11.45 4.42
CA GLU A 182 -4.89 -12.47 3.71
C GLU A 182 -6.07 -11.77 3.04
N ALA A 183 -6.39 -12.15 1.82
CA ALA A 183 -7.64 -11.78 1.15
C ALA A 183 -8.61 -12.97 1.27
N ASP A 184 -9.81 -12.75 1.79
CA ASP A 184 -10.81 -13.81 1.99
C ASP A 184 -11.23 -14.45 0.67
N GLU A 185 -11.33 -13.63 -0.40
CA GLU A 185 -11.77 -14.03 -1.75
C GLU A 185 -10.97 -13.31 -2.82
N PRO A 186 -10.94 -13.83 -4.07
CA PRO A 186 -10.35 -13.12 -5.19
C PRO A 186 -10.95 -11.73 -5.41
N GLY A 187 -10.09 -10.76 -5.77
CA GLY A 187 -10.51 -9.38 -5.99
C GLY A 187 -9.36 -8.44 -6.25
N VAL A 188 -9.69 -7.20 -6.58
CA VAL A 188 -8.72 -6.11 -6.77
C VAL A 188 -8.83 -5.13 -5.61
N PHE A 189 -7.69 -4.77 -5.05
CA PHE A 189 -7.56 -3.90 -3.88
C PHE A 189 -6.58 -2.77 -4.18
N GLY A 190 -6.93 -1.58 -3.71
CA GLY A 190 -5.99 -0.45 -3.68
C GLY A 190 -5.04 -0.57 -2.49
N ALA A 191 -3.78 -0.22 -2.72
CA ALA A 191 -2.79 -0.01 -1.68
C ALA A 191 -2.09 1.33 -1.88
N GLN A 192 -1.56 1.90 -0.81
CA GLN A 192 -0.92 3.21 -0.86
C GLN A 192 0.21 3.33 0.15
N CYS A 193 1.13 4.25 -0.12
CA CYS A 193 2.07 4.70 0.89
C CYS A 193 1.32 5.47 1.99
N ALA A 194 1.47 5.06 3.24
CA ALA A 194 0.77 5.64 4.39
C ALA A 194 1.72 6.36 5.36
N GLU A 195 2.95 6.70 4.93
CA GLU A 195 3.90 7.53 5.65
C GLU A 195 4.52 8.54 4.70
N PHE A 196 4.58 9.82 5.09
CA PHE A 196 5.06 10.89 4.20
C PHE A 196 6.50 10.62 3.73
N CYS A 197 6.66 10.44 2.42
CA CYS A 197 7.91 10.07 1.77
C CYS A 197 8.43 11.12 0.75
N GLY A 198 7.83 12.30 0.70
CA GLY A 198 8.28 13.41 -0.18
C GLY A 198 7.23 13.87 -1.20
N ALA A 199 7.70 14.48 -2.28
CA ALA A 199 6.88 15.26 -3.21
C ALA A 199 5.73 14.47 -3.88
N GLN A 200 5.93 13.20 -4.19
CA GLN A 200 4.94 12.36 -4.86
C GLN A 200 4.32 11.30 -3.93
N HIS A 201 4.33 11.56 -2.62
CA HIS A 201 3.73 10.66 -1.64
C HIS A 201 2.29 10.25 -1.98
N THR A 202 1.45 11.17 -2.42
CA THR A 202 0.05 10.91 -2.79
C THR A 202 -0.11 10.10 -4.08
N HIS A 203 0.93 10.06 -4.93
CA HIS A 203 0.99 9.33 -6.19
C HIS A 203 1.90 8.09 -6.08
N MET A 204 1.95 7.49 -4.91
CA MET A 204 2.66 6.23 -4.66
C MET A 204 1.63 5.15 -4.31
N LEU A 205 0.86 4.77 -5.34
CA LEU A 205 -0.18 3.75 -5.26
C LEU A 205 0.36 2.39 -5.72
N LEU A 206 -0.30 1.33 -5.27
CA LEU A 206 -0.04 -0.05 -5.65
C LEU A 206 -1.37 -0.75 -5.90
N GLN A 207 -1.52 -1.42 -7.03
CA GLN A 207 -2.66 -2.29 -7.27
C GLN A 207 -2.33 -3.69 -6.76
N VAL A 208 -3.26 -4.27 -6.00
CA VAL A 208 -3.16 -5.62 -5.44
C VAL A 208 -4.27 -6.48 -6.04
N GLU A 209 -3.88 -7.61 -6.59
CA GLU A 209 -4.79 -8.58 -7.19
C GLU A 209 -4.69 -9.89 -6.40
N ALA A 210 -5.73 -10.22 -5.65
CA ALA A 210 -5.87 -11.55 -5.07
C ALA A 210 -6.56 -12.46 -6.08
N VAL A 211 -5.98 -13.62 -6.33
CA VAL A 211 -6.49 -14.60 -7.31
C VAL A 211 -6.50 -16.00 -6.71
N GLU A 212 -7.27 -16.92 -7.31
CA GLU A 212 -7.22 -18.32 -6.91
C GLU A 212 -5.79 -18.88 -6.97
N ARG A 213 -5.44 -19.86 -6.11
CA ARG A 213 -4.09 -20.44 -6.02
C ARG A 213 -3.57 -20.92 -7.40
N GLU A 214 -4.39 -21.62 -8.15
CA GLU A 214 -4.00 -22.13 -9.47
C GLU A 214 -3.70 -20.99 -10.46
N ALA A 215 -4.45 -19.90 -10.39
CA ALA A 215 -4.21 -18.71 -11.22
C ALA A 215 -2.94 -17.97 -10.81
N TYR A 216 -2.64 -17.91 -9.50
CA TYR A 216 -1.40 -17.36 -8.98
C TYR A 216 -0.17 -18.14 -9.44
N ASP A 217 -0.22 -19.47 -9.32
CA ASP A 217 0.88 -20.36 -9.75
C ASP A 217 1.10 -20.27 -11.26
N ALA A 218 0.03 -20.19 -12.06
CA ALA A 218 0.11 -19.99 -13.50
C ALA A 218 0.70 -18.62 -13.84
N TRP A 219 0.29 -17.56 -13.15
CA TRP A 219 0.80 -16.21 -13.31
C TRP A 219 2.31 -16.12 -13.02
N LEU A 220 2.79 -16.77 -11.96
CA LEU A 220 4.22 -16.86 -11.65
C LEU A 220 4.99 -17.66 -12.68
N ALA A 221 4.46 -18.81 -13.10
CA ALA A 221 5.11 -19.67 -14.09
C ALA A 221 5.30 -18.96 -15.43
N GLU A 222 4.30 -18.19 -15.87
CA GLU A 222 4.36 -17.37 -17.07
C GLU A 222 5.48 -16.33 -17.00
N ARG A 223 5.63 -15.63 -15.86
CA ARG A 223 6.61 -14.55 -15.67
C ARG A 223 8.04 -14.99 -15.38
N ARG A 224 8.25 -16.26 -15.05
CA ARG A 224 9.59 -16.85 -14.94
C ARG A 224 10.28 -17.00 -16.29
N ALA A 225 9.50 -17.06 -17.37
CA ALA A 225 10.05 -17.04 -18.71
C ALA A 225 10.32 -15.59 -19.15
N PRO A 226 11.51 -15.27 -19.70
CA PRO A 226 11.77 -13.95 -20.24
C PRO A 226 10.84 -13.66 -21.42
N PRO A 227 10.39 -12.40 -21.64
CA PRO A 227 9.57 -12.04 -22.77
C PRO A 227 10.34 -12.27 -24.08
N GLN A 228 9.61 -12.56 -25.14
CA GLN A 228 10.23 -12.71 -26.46
C GLN A 228 10.51 -11.33 -27.07
N LEU A 229 11.79 -11.01 -27.23
CA LEU A 229 12.22 -9.78 -27.90
C LEU A 229 12.10 -10.00 -29.42
N SER A 230 11.14 -9.32 -30.05
CA SER A 230 10.91 -9.45 -31.51
C SER A 230 11.88 -8.57 -32.30
N PRO A 231 12.48 -9.09 -33.39
CA PRO A 231 13.33 -8.29 -34.28
C PRO A 231 12.62 -7.12 -34.96
N GLU A 232 11.30 -7.11 -35.04
CA GLU A 232 10.54 -5.99 -35.58
C GLU A 232 10.72 -4.70 -34.77
N HIS A 233 11.20 -4.81 -33.53
CA HIS A 233 11.46 -3.71 -32.61
C HIS A 233 12.96 -3.41 -32.40
N ASP A 234 13.85 -3.89 -33.28
CA ASP A 234 15.32 -3.73 -33.11
C ASP A 234 15.73 -2.26 -32.92
N GLN A 235 15.10 -1.32 -33.63
CA GLN A 235 15.38 0.12 -33.49
C GLN A 235 14.96 0.64 -32.11
N ALA A 236 13.78 0.27 -31.63
CA ALA A 236 13.29 0.64 -30.30
C ALA A 236 14.16 0.04 -29.19
N GLN A 237 14.58 -1.22 -29.35
CA GLN A 237 15.48 -1.91 -28.43
C GLN A 237 16.86 -1.22 -28.37
N ALA A 238 17.43 -0.84 -29.52
CA ALA A 238 18.69 -0.12 -29.56
C ALA A 238 18.58 1.25 -28.86
N ALA A 239 17.51 2.01 -29.12
CA ALA A 239 17.24 3.28 -28.46
C ALA A 239 16.99 3.13 -26.95
N PHE A 240 16.28 2.07 -26.54
CA PHE A 240 16.12 1.74 -25.11
C PHE A 240 17.47 1.45 -24.43
N GLY A 241 18.33 0.68 -25.07
CA GLY A 241 19.68 0.40 -24.60
C GLY A 241 20.53 1.66 -24.42
N GLU A 242 20.37 2.63 -25.32
CA GLU A 242 21.11 3.91 -25.26
C GLU A 242 20.59 4.85 -24.17
N HIS A 243 19.27 4.92 -23.95
CA HIS A 243 18.66 5.97 -23.15
C HIS A 243 18.01 5.50 -21.85
N CYS A 244 17.67 4.23 -21.70
CA CYS A 244 16.80 3.75 -20.63
C CYS A 244 17.44 2.61 -19.79
N ALA A 245 18.19 1.69 -20.43
CA ALA A 245 18.68 0.46 -19.80
C ALA A 245 19.70 0.67 -18.67
N ALA A 246 20.25 1.87 -18.52
CA ALA A 246 21.09 2.21 -17.36
C ALA A 246 20.33 2.25 -16.03
N CYS A 247 18.99 2.51 -16.08
CA CYS A 247 18.14 2.63 -14.91
C CYS A 247 17.05 1.55 -14.86
N HIS A 248 16.65 1.02 -16.03
CA HIS A 248 15.57 0.05 -16.17
C HIS A 248 16.08 -1.30 -16.68
N THR A 249 15.56 -2.36 -16.11
CA THR A 249 15.81 -3.73 -16.54
C THR A 249 14.63 -4.28 -17.34
N VAL A 250 14.94 -5.15 -18.31
CA VAL A 250 14.01 -6.02 -19.03
C VAL A 250 14.65 -7.39 -19.10
N ALA A 251 13.98 -8.44 -18.65
CA ALA A 251 14.53 -9.79 -18.64
C ALA A 251 14.89 -10.24 -20.06
N GLY A 252 16.10 -10.79 -20.22
CA GLY A 252 16.62 -11.23 -21.53
C GLY A 252 17.09 -10.09 -22.44
N PHE A 253 17.09 -8.84 -21.98
CA PHE A 253 17.63 -7.71 -22.77
C PHE A 253 19.15 -7.83 -22.90
N PRO A 254 19.73 -7.67 -24.13
CA PRO A 254 21.15 -7.89 -24.36
C PRO A 254 22.03 -6.81 -23.68
N ASP A 255 22.98 -7.23 -22.84
CA ASP A 255 23.95 -6.33 -22.19
C ASP A 255 24.78 -5.50 -23.21
N THR A 256 24.96 -6.03 -24.41
CA THR A 256 25.69 -5.38 -25.50
C THR A 256 25.01 -4.11 -26.01
N LEU A 257 23.72 -3.92 -25.73
CA LEU A 257 22.96 -2.73 -26.09
C LEU A 257 22.93 -1.67 -24.97
N ILE A 258 23.40 -2.01 -23.77
CA ILE A 258 23.37 -1.10 -22.61
C ILE A 258 24.50 -0.08 -22.75
N ASN A 259 24.17 1.20 -22.67
CA ASN A 259 25.15 2.29 -22.67
C ASN A 259 25.87 2.37 -21.31
N ALA A 260 27.03 1.72 -21.21
CA ALA A 260 27.83 1.68 -19.99
C ALA A 260 28.35 3.06 -19.48
N ALA A 261 28.21 4.12 -20.29
CA ALA A 261 28.64 5.47 -19.90
C ALA A 261 27.56 6.23 -19.10
N MET A 262 26.33 5.69 -18.98
CA MET A 262 25.27 6.29 -18.20
C MET A 262 25.49 6.08 -16.70
N ASP A 263 25.03 7.04 -15.91
CA ASP A 263 25.06 6.98 -14.45
C ASP A 263 23.98 6.02 -13.94
N HIS A 264 24.39 4.93 -13.31
CA HIS A 264 23.49 3.92 -12.71
C HIS A 264 23.08 4.28 -11.26
N ALA A 265 23.29 5.53 -10.82
CA ALA A 265 22.98 5.97 -9.45
C ALA A 265 21.46 6.07 -9.17
N ILE A 266 20.63 6.03 -10.22
CA ILE A 266 19.16 6.08 -10.11
C ILE A 266 18.63 4.72 -10.55
N GLU A 267 17.99 4.01 -9.63
CA GLU A 267 17.31 2.75 -9.90
C GLU A 267 15.86 3.03 -10.33
N GLY A 268 15.50 2.51 -11.49
CA GLY A 268 14.14 2.55 -12.05
C GLY A 268 13.45 1.19 -11.92
N PRO A 269 12.11 1.13 -12.06
CA PRO A 269 11.38 -0.13 -12.04
C PRO A 269 11.81 -1.08 -13.16
N ASP A 270 11.82 -2.38 -12.87
CA ASP A 270 11.87 -3.42 -13.89
C ASP A 270 10.71 -3.29 -14.86
N LEU A 271 10.94 -3.40 -16.15
CA LEU A 271 9.95 -3.19 -17.21
C LEU A 271 9.59 -4.49 -17.98
N THR A 272 10.03 -5.64 -17.49
CA THR A 272 9.85 -6.94 -18.15
C THR A 272 8.40 -7.25 -18.51
N ASP A 273 7.46 -6.90 -17.64
CA ASP A 273 6.03 -7.16 -17.80
C ASP A 273 5.18 -5.87 -17.95
N ILE A 274 5.82 -4.76 -18.33
CA ILE A 274 5.17 -3.44 -18.30
C ILE A 274 3.91 -3.36 -19.13
N GLY A 275 3.86 -4.00 -20.31
CA GLY A 275 2.69 -4.02 -21.18
C GLY A 275 1.47 -4.74 -20.58
N SER A 276 1.66 -5.54 -19.53
CA SER A 276 0.57 -6.23 -18.82
C SER A 276 0.11 -5.50 -17.55
N ARG A 277 0.75 -4.39 -17.17
CA ARG A 277 0.41 -3.65 -15.95
C ARG A 277 -0.84 -2.80 -16.16
N PRO A 278 -1.70 -2.65 -15.16
CA PRO A 278 -2.96 -1.88 -15.30
C PRO A 278 -2.75 -0.36 -15.34
N ASN A 279 -1.60 0.12 -14.88
CA ASN A 279 -1.31 1.57 -14.79
C ASN A 279 0.20 1.85 -14.83
N LEU A 280 0.53 3.11 -15.11
CA LEU A 280 1.87 3.67 -15.12
C LEU A 280 2.06 4.66 -13.97
N GLY A 281 3.33 4.90 -13.61
CA GLY A 281 3.73 5.93 -12.65
C GLY A 281 3.18 5.73 -11.24
N ALA A 282 2.91 4.48 -10.82
CA ALA A 282 2.29 4.15 -9.54
C ALA A 282 0.86 4.72 -9.40
N GLY A 283 0.00 4.44 -10.39
CA GLY A 283 -1.41 4.83 -10.39
C GLY A 283 -1.71 6.21 -10.97
N VAL A 284 -0.74 6.86 -11.61
CA VAL A 284 -0.93 8.21 -12.20
C VAL A 284 -1.66 8.16 -13.55
N LEU A 285 -1.37 7.16 -14.37
CA LEU A 285 -1.93 7.03 -15.72
C LEU A 285 -2.43 5.58 -15.93
N PRO A 286 -3.66 5.36 -16.41
CA PRO A 286 -4.10 4.03 -16.79
C PRO A 286 -3.29 3.52 -18.00
N MET A 287 -3.14 2.18 -18.11
CA MET A 287 -2.51 1.56 -19.25
C MET A 287 -3.53 1.44 -20.38
N GLU A 288 -3.31 2.20 -21.45
CA GLU A 288 -4.07 2.21 -22.69
C GLU A 288 -3.10 2.28 -23.86
N GLU A 289 -3.54 2.02 -25.09
CA GLU A 289 -2.69 2.12 -26.28
C GLU A 289 -2.05 3.53 -26.38
N GLY A 290 -0.73 3.59 -26.52
CA GLY A 290 0.05 4.82 -26.56
C GLY A 290 0.33 5.45 -25.17
N ALA A 291 -0.10 4.83 -24.07
CA ALA A 291 0.08 5.38 -22.72
C ALA A 291 1.56 5.48 -22.34
N ILE A 292 2.38 4.50 -22.72
CA ILE A 292 3.81 4.54 -22.42
C ILE A 292 4.49 5.67 -23.20
N ALA A 293 4.22 5.82 -24.49
CA ALA A 293 4.75 6.91 -25.27
C ALA A 293 4.34 8.28 -24.70
N TYR A 294 3.08 8.42 -24.27
CA TYR A 294 2.59 9.63 -23.62
C TYR A 294 3.30 9.87 -22.28
N TRP A 295 3.51 8.82 -21.47
CA TRP A 295 4.29 8.90 -20.23
C TRP A 295 5.71 9.38 -20.48
N LEU A 296 6.42 8.77 -21.44
CA LEU A 296 7.79 9.16 -21.80
C LEU A 296 7.93 10.64 -22.17
N GLN A 297 6.92 11.20 -22.83
CA GLN A 297 6.90 12.61 -23.23
C GLN A 297 6.48 13.56 -22.09
N HIS A 298 5.67 13.11 -21.13
CA HIS A 298 4.98 13.99 -20.18
C HIS A 298 5.17 13.66 -18.69
N HIS A 299 5.97 12.65 -18.34
CA HIS A 299 6.07 12.15 -16.96
C HIS A 299 6.44 13.23 -15.93
N GLN A 300 7.24 14.24 -16.30
CA GLN A 300 7.58 15.34 -15.39
C GLN A 300 6.39 16.30 -15.13
N THR A 301 5.42 16.34 -16.03
CA THR A 301 4.17 17.11 -15.84
C THR A 301 3.13 16.29 -15.09
N LEU A 302 3.03 14.99 -15.41
CA LEU A 302 2.09 14.05 -14.80
C LEU A 302 2.45 13.72 -13.35
N LYS A 303 3.76 13.59 -13.07
CA LYS A 303 4.31 13.25 -11.75
C LYS A 303 5.51 14.17 -11.45
N PRO A 304 5.26 15.45 -11.10
CA PRO A 304 6.31 16.44 -10.93
C PRO A 304 7.33 16.05 -9.88
N GLY A 305 8.61 16.18 -10.21
CA GLY A 305 9.71 15.84 -9.31
C GLY A 305 9.98 14.33 -9.18
N ASN A 306 9.41 13.50 -10.04
CA ASN A 306 9.83 12.11 -10.15
C ASN A 306 11.32 12.03 -10.56
N ARG A 307 12.01 10.94 -10.19
CA ARG A 307 13.46 10.82 -10.36
C ARG A 307 13.89 10.42 -11.78
N MET A 308 12.96 10.02 -12.64
CA MET A 308 13.22 9.71 -14.05
C MET A 308 13.61 11.01 -14.79
N PRO A 309 14.77 11.07 -15.46
CA PRO A 309 15.22 12.26 -16.16
C PRO A 309 14.27 12.67 -17.29
N PRO A 310 14.13 13.97 -17.61
CA PRO A 310 13.32 14.41 -18.75
C PRO A 310 13.95 13.99 -20.07
N HIS A 311 13.13 13.56 -21.04
CA HIS A 311 13.56 13.04 -22.34
C HIS A 311 13.53 14.07 -23.48
N ASN A 312 13.67 15.35 -23.17
CA ASN A 312 13.61 16.45 -24.17
C ASN A 312 14.68 16.37 -25.27
N HIS A 313 15.72 15.56 -25.07
CA HIS A 313 16.82 15.34 -26.00
C HIS A 313 16.55 14.20 -26.98
N ILE A 314 15.49 13.41 -26.77
CA ILE A 314 15.08 12.29 -27.62
C ILE A 314 13.93 12.79 -28.51
N ASP A 315 14.00 12.51 -29.81
CA ASP A 315 12.92 12.89 -30.71
C ASP A 315 11.64 12.08 -30.44
N ARG A 316 10.51 12.67 -30.85
CA ARG A 316 9.20 12.11 -30.55
C ARG A 316 8.97 10.73 -31.17
N GLU A 317 9.47 10.51 -32.40
CA GLU A 317 9.31 9.26 -33.13
C GLU A 317 10.01 8.12 -32.39
N THR A 318 11.23 8.36 -31.91
CA THR A 318 12.00 7.40 -31.09
C THR A 318 11.27 7.06 -29.79
N LEU A 319 10.68 8.06 -29.08
CA LEU A 319 9.89 7.80 -27.87
C LEU A 319 8.62 7.00 -28.15
N GLU A 320 7.96 7.23 -29.29
CA GLU A 320 6.79 6.46 -29.75
C GLU A 320 7.17 5.01 -30.07
N GLN A 321 8.30 4.78 -30.71
CA GLN A 321 8.82 3.42 -31.00
C GLN A 321 9.18 2.67 -29.72
N ILE A 322 9.88 3.29 -28.77
CA ILE A 322 10.17 2.71 -27.45
C ILE A 322 8.86 2.39 -26.73
N GLY A 323 7.89 3.31 -26.72
CA GLY A 323 6.60 3.11 -26.09
C GLY A 323 5.85 1.91 -26.65
N ALA A 324 5.73 1.81 -27.96
CA ALA A 324 5.06 0.69 -28.65
C ALA A 324 5.76 -0.67 -28.36
N TRP A 325 7.08 -0.70 -28.35
CA TRP A 325 7.82 -1.91 -27.98
C TRP A 325 7.56 -2.31 -26.51
N LEU A 326 7.62 -1.37 -25.56
CA LEU A 326 7.38 -1.65 -24.16
C LEU A 326 5.92 -2.10 -23.90
N GLU A 327 4.94 -1.57 -24.63
CA GLU A 327 3.54 -2.01 -24.59
C GLU A 327 3.36 -3.46 -25.08
N ALA A 328 4.22 -3.89 -26.01
CA ALA A 328 4.25 -5.27 -26.52
C ALA A 328 4.93 -6.26 -25.54
N LEU A 329 5.66 -5.77 -24.52
CA LEU A 329 6.27 -6.63 -23.50
C LEU A 329 5.19 -7.20 -22.56
N GLN A 330 4.78 -8.39 -22.89
CA GLN A 330 3.91 -9.24 -22.08
C GLN A 330 4.65 -10.54 -21.77
N PRO A 331 4.39 -11.14 -20.60
CA PRO A 331 4.99 -12.43 -20.27
C PRO A 331 4.64 -13.49 -21.28
#